data_df3376fcf36d30aef948fd8258f4223c
#
_entry.id   df3376fcf36d30aef948fd8258f4223c
#
_cell.length_a   1.000
_cell.length_b   1.000
_cell.length_c   1.000
_cell.angle_alpha   90.00
_cell.angle_beta   90.00
_cell.angle_gamma   90.00
#
_symmetry.space_group_name_H-M   'P 1'
#
loop_
_entity.id
_entity.type
_entity.pdbx_description
1 polymer ?
#
loop_
_entity_poly.entity_id
_entity_poly.type
_entity_poly.pdbx_seq_one_letter_code
_entity_poly.pdbx_strand_id
1 'polypeptide(L)'
;MFGISDLGTFIIGTTLIVLLPGPNSLYVMSVASRFGIRTGYAAAFGVFTGDLILIVCTILGAASLLHAFPWLFTLLKVIGALYLGYLGIKLLIAAYKTWFPQPKTLHTHLSTTATSNTTERVHPYRTALMISVINPKAILFYLSFFVQFVNPDYAYPMLSFAVLAIVLQIISMGYLSILIFSGVKLASYFNQRYKIAAICVASIGILFCGFGFRLASSTL
;
A
#
# COMPACT_ATOMS: atom_id res chain seq x y z
N MET A 1 -16.94 3.75 -17.90
CA MET A 1 -17.56 4.77 -17.05
C MET A 1 -16.44 5.68 -16.54
N PHE A 2 -16.47 6.97 -16.78
CA PHE A 2 -15.42 7.96 -16.43
C PHE A 2 -14.00 7.65 -16.93
N GLY A 3 -13.83 6.99 -18.07
CA GLY A 3 -12.49 6.65 -18.60
C GLY A 3 -11.69 5.66 -17.74
N ILE A 4 -12.34 4.93 -16.83
CA ILE A 4 -11.72 3.91 -16.00
C ILE A 4 -11.90 2.56 -16.70
N SER A 5 -10.79 1.88 -16.96
CA SER A 5 -10.78 0.62 -17.73
C SER A 5 -11.45 -0.53 -16.98
N ASP A 6 -11.21 -0.67 -15.67
CA ASP A 6 -11.79 -1.72 -14.83
C ASP A 6 -11.77 -1.30 -13.35
N LEU A 7 -12.88 -0.68 -12.92
CA LEU A 7 -13.03 -0.22 -11.53
C LEU A 7 -13.07 -1.38 -10.52
N GLY A 8 -13.67 -2.52 -10.89
CA GLY A 8 -13.75 -3.69 -10.02
C GLY A 8 -12.37 -4.25 -9.68
N THR A 9 -11.56 -4.47 -10.70
CA THR A 9 -10.17 -4.90 -10.56
C THR A 9 -9.34 -3.88 -9.77
N PHE A 10 -9.56 -2.58 -9.99
CA PHE A 10 -8.89 -1.52 -9.20
C PHE A 10 -9.24 -1.61 -7.72
N ILE A 11 -10.52 -1.72 -7.37
CA ILE A 11 -10.98 -1.80 -5.96
C ILE A 11 -10.36 -3.04 -5.28
N ILE A 12 -10.43 -4.20 -5.93
CA ILE A 12 -9.87 -5.44 -5.38
C ILE A 12 -8.37 -5.31 -5.18
N GLY A 13 -7.63 -4.91 -6.19
CA GLY A 13 -6.17 -4.76 -6.13
C GLY A 13 -5.73 -3.73 -5.09
N THR A 14 -6.39 -2.57 -5.06
CA THR A 14 -6.12 -1.51 -4.07
C THR A 14 -6.38 -2.01 -2.65
N THR A 15 -7.53 -2.68 -2.41
CA THR A 15 -7.85 -3.23 -1.10
C THR A 15 -6.78 -4.21 -0.64
N LEU A 16 -6.34 -5.11 -1.51
CA LEU A 16 -5.32 -6.10 -1.18
C LEU A 16 -3.96 -5.45 -0.85
N ILE A 17 -3.57 -4.44 -1.64
CA ILE A 17 -2.31 -3.71 -1.40
C ILE A 17 -2.38 -2.93 -0.08
N VAL A 18 -3.50 -2.27 0.19
CA VAL A 18 -3.70 -1.49 1.42
C VAL A 18 -3.70 -2.40 2.65
N LEU A 19 -4.36 -3.56 2.59
CA LEU A 19 -4.40 -4.55 3.68
C LEU A 19 -3.03 -5.13 4.02
N LEU A 20 -2.06 -5.11 3.11
CA LEU A 20 -0.70 -5.51 3.39
C LEU A 20 -0.05 -4.56 4.39
N PRO A 21 0.32 -5.05 5.59
CA PRO A 21 0.95 -4.20 6.57
C PRO A 21 2.27 -3.65 6.04
N GLY A 22 2.36 -2.35 5.98
CA GLY A 22 3.53 -1.61 5.54
C GLY A 22 3.99 -0.60 6.59
N PRO A 23 5.04 0.19 6.31
CA PRO A 23 5.53 1.21 7.24
C PRO A 23 4.44 2.15 7.74
N ASN A 24 3.54 2.61 6.87
CA ASN A 24 2.44 3.51 7.21
C ASN A 24 1.48 2.89 8.24
N SER A 25 0.97 1.69 7.96
CA SER A 25 0.01 1.00 8.82
C SER A 25 0.63 0.59 10.16
N LEU A 26 1.89 0.13 10.16
CA LEU A 26 2.61 -0.21 11.39
C LEU A 26 2.84 1.02 12.26
N TYR A 27 3.20 2.15 11.66
CA TYR A 27 3.39 3.40 12.39
C TYR A 27 2.07 3.89 13.01
N VAL A 28 0.99 3.98 12.21
CA VAL A 28 -0.34 4.42 12.70
C VAL A 28 -0.83 3.52 13.84
N MET A 29 -0.72 2.20 13.68
CA MET A 29 -1.10 1.24 14.72
C MET A 29 -0.25 1.41 15.99
N SER A 30 1.07 1.60 15.87
CA SER A 30 1.98 1.81 17.01
C SER A 30 1.64 3.08 17.77
N VAL A 31 1.40 4.19 17.05
CA VAL A 31 1.02 5.47 17.64
C VAL A 31 -0.33 5.38 18.33
N ALA A 32 -1.33 4.76 17.68
CA ALA A 32 -2.66 4.57 18.26
C ALA A 32 -2.62 3.73 19.55
N SER A 33 -1.81 2.67 19.54
CA SER A 33 -1.67 1.77 20.70
C SER A 33 -0.99 2.44 21.90
N ARG A 34 -0.05 3.36 21.65
CA ARG A 34 0.74 4.03 22.71
C ARG A 34 0.11 5.32 23.21
N PHE A 35 -0.47 6.11 22.32
CA PHE A 35 -0.89 7.49 22.58
C PHE A 35 -2.40 7.70 22.38
N GLY A 36 -3.13 6.63 22.08
CA GLY A 36 -4.58 6.63 21.96
C GLY A 36 -5.10 7.00 20.56
N ILE A 37 -6.41 6.87 20.40
CA ILE A 37 -7.14 6.97 19.14
C ILE A 37 -6.91 8.33 18.45
N ARG A 38 -6.98 9.42 19.20
CA ARG A 38 -6.84 10.79 18.65
C ARG A 38 -5.47 11.00 18.00
N THR A 39 -4.41 10.52 18.64
CA THR A 39 -3.05 10.58 18.12
C THR A 39 -2.85 9.63 16.93
N GLY A 40 -3.51 8.47 16.95
CA GLY A 40 -3.58 7.55 15.82
C GLY A 40 -4.19 8.18 14.57
N TYR A 41 -5.29 8.91 14.72
CA TYR A 41 -5.89 9.66 13.60
C TYR A 41 -5.01 10.80 13.10
N ALA A 42 -4.28 11.49 13.98
CA ALA A 42 -3.30 12.49 13.53
C ALA A 42 -2.23 11.86 12.64
N ALA A 43 -1.77 10.66 12.96
CA ALA A 43 -0.86 9.90 12.09
C ALA A 43 -1.55 9.45 10.80
N ALA A 44 -2.80 8.95 10.86
CA ALA A 44 -3.55 8.54 9.68
C ALA A 44 -3.77 9.70 8.69
N PHE A 45 -4.04 10.90 9.17
CA PHE A 45 -4.12 12.11 8.34
C PHE A 45 -2.76 12.48 7.73
N GLY A 46 -1.65 12.21 8.42
CA GLY A 46 -0.31 12.35 7.84
C GLY A 46 -0.10 11.40 6.65
N VAL A 47 -0.50 10.13 6.79
CA VAL A 47 -0.49 9.17 5.67
C VAL A 47 -1.38 9.64 4.54
N PHE A 48 -2.62 10.03 4.83
CA PHE A 48 -3.59 10.54 3.85
C PHE A 48 -2.99 11.70 3.02
N THR A 49 -2.36 12.66 3.67
CA THR A 49 -1.73 13.78 2.98
C THR A 49 -0.52 13.33 2.15
N GLY A 50 0.29 12.42 2.66
CA GLY A 50 1.43 11.85 1.93
C GLY A 50 0.98 11.10 0.68
N ASP A 51 -0.09 10.30 0.78
CA ASP A 51 -0.69 9.59 -0.34
C ASP A 51 -1.24 10.57 -1.38
N LEU A 52 -1.90 11.66 -0.97
CA LEU A 52 -2.35 12.72 -1.89
C LEU A 52 -1.18 13.37 -2.65
N ILE A 53 -0.08 13.66 -1.98
CA ILE A 53 1.12 14.21 -2.63
C ILE A 53 1.63 13.23 -3.69
N LEU A 54 1.76 11.95 -3.35
CA LEU A 54 2.21 10.92 -4.30
C LEU A 54 1.24 10.76 -5.48
N ILE A 55 -0.08 10.80 -5.24
CA ILE A 55 -1.10 10.77 -6.29
C ILE A 55 -0.93 11.95 -7.23
N VAL A 56 -0.84 13.17 -6.71
CA VAL A 56 -0.66 14.38 -7.52
C VAL A 56 0.63 14.32 -8.33
N CYS A 57 1.75 13.92 -7.71
CA CYS A 57 3.01 13.72 -8.42
C CYS A 57 2.88 12.66 -9.53
N THR A 58 2.15 11.59 -9.28
CA THR A 58 1.91 10.53 -10.27
C THR A 58 1.06 11.04 -11.44
N ILE A 59 0.00 11.79 -11.17
CA ILE A 59 -0.87 12.36 -12.21
C ILE A 59 -0.08 13.32 -13.10
N LEU A 60 0.64 14.25 -12.49
CA LEU A 60 1.46 15.22 -13.22
C LEU A 60 2.59 14.54 -14.01
N GLY A 61 3.23 13.55 -13.40
CA GLY A 61 4.27 12.75 -14.04
C GLY A 61 3.71 11.88 -15.17
N ALA A 62 2.62 11.15 -14.93
CA ALA A 62 2.00 10.29 -15.93
C ALA A 62 1.49 11.08 -17.14
N ALA A 63 0.83 12.21 -16.93
CA ALA A 63 0.33 13.05 -18.02
C ALA A 63 1.50 13.57 -18.90
N SER A 64 2.57 14.03 -18.26
CA SER A 64 3.75 14.53 -18.99
C SER A 64 4.49 13.43 -19.76
N LEU A 65 4.64 12.25 -19.15
CA LEU A 65 5.34 11.10 -19.74
C LEU A 65 4.57 10.48 -20.90
N LEU A 66 3.23 10.41 -20.80
CA LEU A 66 2.38 9.85 -21.86
C LEU A 66 2.53 10.64 -23.16
N HIS A 67 2.60 11.98 -23.07
CA HIS A 67 2.71 12.85 -24.23
C HIS A 67 4.13 13.02 -24.75
N ALA A 68 5.14 13.09 -23.85
CA ALA A 68 6.50 13.37 -24.23
C ALA A 68 7.32 12.12 -24.56
N PHE A 69 7.11 11.02 -23.85
CA PHE A 69 7.93 9.80 -23.96
C PHE A 69 7.10 8.53 -23.75
N PRO A 70 6.33 8.06 -24.76
CA PRO A 70 5.49 6.86 -24.65
C PRO A 70 6.25 5.59 -24.23
N TRP A 71 7.51 5.46 -24.66
CA TRP A 71 8.38 4.32 -24.30
C TRP A 71 8.68 4.27 -22.80
N LEU A 72 8.78 5.44 -22.14
CA LEU A 72 9.03 5.53 -20.70
C LEU A 72 7.82 5.07 -19.89
N PHE A 73 6.61 5.30 -20.40
CA PHE A 73 5.38 4.76 -19.82
C PHE A 73 5.35 3.22 -19.87
N THR A 74 5.77 2.64 -21.01
CA THR A 74 5.92 1.19 -21.16
C THR A 74 6.98 0.64 -20.18
N LEU A 75 8.10 1.32 -20.04
CA LEU A 75 9.14 0.96 -19.08
C LEU A 75 8.60 0.96 -17.63
N LEU A 76 7.83 1.98 -17.25
CA LEU A 76 7.19 2.05 -15.93
C LEU A 76 6.21 0.90 -15.70
N LYS A 77 5.43 0.51 -16.71
CA LYS A 77 4.56 -0.68 -16.66
C LYS A 77 5.35 -1.95 -16.39
N VAL A 78 6.46 -2.16 -17.12
CA VAL A 78 7.32 -3.34 -16.94
C VAL A 78 7.93 -3.37 -15.53
N ILE A 79 8.48 -2.25 -15.06
CA ILE A 79 9.01 -2.14 -13.69
C ILE A 79 7.91 -2.46 -12.68
N GLY A 80 6.70 -1.95 -12.91
CA GLY A 80 5.54 -2.24 -12.05
C GLY A 80 5.14 -3.71 -12.04
N ALA A 81 5.12 -4.36 -13.20
CA ALA A 81 4.84 -5.79 -13.31
C ALA A 81 5.86 -6.63 -12.54
N LEU A 82 7.14 -6.32 -12.72
CA LEU A 82 8.25 -6.99 -12.00
C LEU A 82 8.14 -6.76 -10.49
N TYR A 83 7.82 -5.55 -10.06
CA TYR A 83 7.64 -5.23 -8.64
C TYR A 83 6.44 -5.97 -8.03
N LEU A 84 5.30 -6.03 -8.72
CA LEU A 84 4.13 -6.78 -8.26
C LEU A 84 4.45 -8.28 -8.18
N GLY A 85 5.16 -8.83 -9.16
CA GLY A 85 5.66 -10.20 -9.13
C GLY A 85 6.58 -10.47 -7.94
N TYR A 86 7.57 -9.59 -7.72
CA TYR A 86 8.47 -9.65 -6.55
C TYR A 86 7.69 -9.62 -5.23
N LEU A 87 6.74 -8.69 -5.10
CA LEU A 87 5.94 -8.55 -3.90
C LEU A 87 5.06 -9.79 -3.68
N GLY A 88 4.46 -10.32 -4.75
CA GLY A 88 3.68 -11.56 -4.72
C GLY A 88 4.50 -12.76 -4.23
N ILE A 89 5.70 -12.96 -4.78
CA ILE A 89 6.61 -14.03 -4.37
C ILE A 89 7.02 -13.85 -2.90
N LYS A 90 7.37 -12.63 -2.49
CA LYS A 90 7.74 -12.34 -1.09
C LYS A 90 6.61 -12.66 -0.10
N LEU A 91 5.36 -12.42 -0.49
CA LEU A 91 4.19 -12.77 0.30
C LEU A 91 3.98 -14.28 0.38
N LEU A 92 4.16 -15.00 -0.73
CA LEU A 92 4.05 -16.46 -0.74
C LEU A 92 5.11 -17.10 0.17
N ILE A 93 6.34 -16.59 0.13
CA ILE A 93 7.41 -17.04 1.04
C ILE A 93 7.05 -16.73 2.51
N ALA A 94 6.49 -15.55 2.79
CA ALA A 94 6.07 -15.19 4.14
C ALA A 94 4.91 -16.07 4.63
N ALA A 95 3.93 -16.35 3.77
CA ALA A 95 2.84 -17.27 4.06
C ALA A 95 3.34 -18.69 4.36
N TYR A 96 4.27 -19.20 3.55
CA TYR A 96 4.90 -20.50 3.77
C TYR A 96 5.62 -20.58 5.12
N LYS A 97 6.43 -19.58 5.46
CA LYS A 97 7.13 -19.49 6.76
C LYS A 97 6.15 -19.40 7.95
N THR A 98 5.00 -18.74 7.75
CA THR A 98 3.97 -18.64 8.79
C THR A 98 3.21 -19.95 8.94
N TRP A 99 3.02 -20.71 7.86
CA TRP A 99 2.35 -22.00 7.88
C TRP A 99 3.16 -23.09 8.57
N PHE A 100 4.48 -23.08 8.36
CA PHE A 100 5.44 -24.01 8.99
C PHE A 100 6.30 -23.23 10.00
N PRO A 101 5.79 -22.97 11.22
CA PRO A 101 6.57 -22.26 12.22
C PRO A 101 7.78 -23.09 12.62
N GLN A 102 8.97 -22.64 12.25
CA GLN A 102 10.19 -23.15 12.86
C GLN A 102 10.25 -22.74 14.33
N PRO A 103 10.80 -23.58 15.24
CA PRO A 103 10.95 -23.22 16.65
C PRO A 103 11.70 -21.89 16.71
N LYS A 104 11.01 -20.86 17.20
CA LYS A 104 11.53 -19.51 17.33
C LYS A 104 12.69 -19.52 18.33
N THR A 105 13.90 -19.43 17.86
CA THR A 105 14.89 -18.62 18.56
C THR A 105 14.34 -17.21 18.58
N LEU A 106 14.16 -16.69 19.76
CA LEU A 106 13.52 -15.40 20.08
C LEU A 106 14.42 -14.26 19.57
N HIS A 107 14.39 -14.01 18.26
CA HIS A 107 14.88 -12.76 17.70
C HIS A 107 13.67 -12.01 17.15
N THR A 108 13.04 -11.31 18.07
CA THR A 108 12.11 -10.21 17.80
C THR A 108 12.87 -9.13 17.03
N HIS A 109 12.98 -9.31 15.72
CA HIS A 109 13.24 -8.17 14.83
C HIS A 109 11.94 -7.42 14.58
N LEU A 110 11.33 -6.92 15.64
CA LEU A 110 10.79 -5.59 15.63
C LEU A 110 12.01 -4.70 15.50
N SER A 111 12.40 -4.37 14.29
CA SER A 111 13.29 -3.24 14.06
C SER A 111 12.54 -2.00 14.52
N THR A 112 12.50 -1.87 15.82
CA THR A 112 12.19 -0.68 16.54
C THR A 112 13.37 0.25 16.31
N THR A 113 13.36 0.97 15.22
CA THR A 113 14.06 2.24 15.18
C THR A 113 13.27 3.21 16.04
N ALA A 114 13.28 2.96 17.33
CA ALA A 114 12.77 3.87 18.34
C ALA A 114 13.46 3.55 19.64
N THR A 115 14.77 3.74 19.66
CA THR A 115 15.51 3.95 20.91
C THR A 115 15.85 5.43 20.95
N SER A 116 14.98 6.19 21.54
CA SER A 116 15.40 7.36 22.32
C SER A 116 14.33 7.60 23.38
N ASN A 117 14.71 7.31 24.61
CA ASN A 117 14.11 7.88 25.81
C ASN A 117 14.41 9.37 25.82
N THR A 118 13.75 10.09 24.96
CA THR A 118 13.63 11.53 25.02
C THR A 118 12.15 11.83 24.97
N THR A 119 11.70 12.67 25.88
CA THR A 119 10.40 13.36 25.89
C THR A 119 10.30 14.29 24.68
N GLU A 120 10.66 13.82 23.48
CA GLU A 120 10.43 14.55 22.26
C GLU A 120 8.94 14.56 21.98
N ARG A 121 8.42 15.77 21.74
CA ARG A 121 7.05 15.97 21.29
C ARG A 121 6.82 15.14 20.05
N VAL A 122 6.11 14.04 20.21
CA VAL A 122 5.74 13.17 19.08
C VAL A 122 4.91 14.02 18.13
N HIS A 123 5.40 14.24 16.93
CA HIS A 123 4.64 14.88 15.85
C HIS A 123 4.06 13.83 14.92
N PRO A 124 3.00 13.12 15.31
CA PRO A 124 2.53 11.91 14.62
C PRO A 124 2.15 12.17 13.17
N TYR A 125 1.55 13.33 12.89
CA TYR A 125 1.21 13.74 11.52
C TYR A 125 2.45 13.90 10.64
N ARG A 126 3.44 14.67 11.08
CA ARG A 126 4.66 14.95 10.28
C ARG A 126 5.47 13.69 10.02
N THR A 127 5.61 12.85 11.05
CA THR A 127 6.35 11.59 10.92
C THR A 127 5.63 10.63 9.96
N ALA A 128 4.31 10.49 10.08
CA ALA A 128 3.51 9.66 9.18
C ALA A 128 3.56 10.16 7.73
N LEU A 129 3.48 11.47 7.52
CA LEU A 129 3.60 12.09 6.22
C LEU A 129 4.96 11.78 5.58
N MET A 130 6.06 11.94 6.30
CA MET A 130 7.40 11.61 5.80
C MET A 130 7.53 10.13 5.48
N ILE A 131 7.05 9.27 6.36
CA ILE A 131 7.04 7.81 6.12
C ILE A 131 6.25 7.50 4.83
N SER A 132 5.08 8.12 4.61
CA SER A 132 4.26 7.86 3.43
C SER A 132 4.94 8.34 2.14
N VAL A 133 5.47 9.56 2.11
CA VAL A 133 6.10 10.14 0.92
C VAL A 133 7.36 9.36 0.49
N ILE A 134 8.13 8.83 1.45
CA ILE A 134 9.36 8.06 1.18
C ILE A 134 9.08 6.56 1.03
N ASN A 135 7.86 6.10 1.29
CA ASN A 135 7.51 4.69 1.28
C ASN A 135 7.62 4.08 -0.12
N PRO A 136 8.60 3.19 -0.38
CA PRO A 136 8.79 2.63 -1.70
C PRO A 136 7.59 1.79 -2.16
N LYS A 137 6.87 1.16 -1.22
CA LYS A 137 5.64 0.42 -1.54
C LYS A 137 4.58 1.36 -2.13
N ALA A 138 4.37 2.52 -1.53
CA ALA A 138 3.40 3.50 -2.00
C ALA A 138 3.82 4.11 -3.34
N ILE A 139 5.07 4.54 -3.45
CA ILE A 139 5.62 5.12 -4.69
C ILE A 139 5.44 4.17 -5.86
N LEU A 140 5.88 2.92 -5.73
CA LEU A 140 5.80 1.93 -6.78
C LEU A 140 4.36 1.53 -7.09
N PHE A 141 3.49 1.47 -6.08
CA PHE A 141 2.06 1.24 -6.28
C PHE A 141 1.42 2.34 -7.15
N TYR A 142 1.66 3.62 -6.82
CA TYR A 142 1.09 4.73 -7.58
C TYR A 142 1.63 4.78 -9.01
N LEU A 143 2.93 4.63 -9.20
CA LEU A 143 3.54 4.68 -10.53
C LEU A 143 3.16 3.49 -11.41
N SER A 144 2.97 2.30 -10.83
CA SER A 144 2.81 1.07 -11.61
C SER A 144 1.36 0.62 -11.72
N PHE A 145 0.63 0.60 -10.61
CA PHE A 145 -0.71 0.04 -10.56
C PHE A 145 -1.79 1.10 -10.83
N PHE A 146 -1.68 2.27 -10.18
CA PHE A 146 -2.71 3.30 -10.25
C PHE A 146 -2.93 3.84 -11.66
N VAL A 147 -1.84 4.07 -12.41
CA VAL A 147 -1.89 4.67 -13.75
C VAL A 147 -2.55 3.76 -14.80
N GLN A 148 -2.50 2.43 -14.62
CA GLN A 148 -3.04 1.46 -15.60
C GLN A 148 -4.55 1.51 -15.78
N PHE A 149 -5.27 2.00 -14.78
CA PHE A 149 -6.73 2.00 -14.79
C PHE A 149 -7.33 3.23 -15.46
N VAL A 150 -6.49 4.18 -15.89
CA VAL A 150 -6.92 5.37 -16.62
C VAL A 150 -6.76 5.14 -18.11
N ASN A 151 -7.84 5.31 -18.86
CA ASN A 151 -7.80 5.29 -20.31
C ASN A 151 -7.20 6.61 -20.83
N PRO A 152 -6.05 6.59 -21.52
CA PRO A 152 -5.41 7.80 -22.05
C PRO A 152 -6.24 8.52 -23.09
N ASP A 153 -7.10 7.79 -23.85
CA ASP A 153 -7.93 8.33 -24.92
C ASP A 153 -9.23 8.99 -24.40
N TYR A 154 -9.47 8.96 -23.10
CA TYR A 154 -10.65 9.59 -22.50
C TYR A 154 -10.48 11.11 -22.45
N ALA A 155 -11.53 11.84 -22.85
CA ALA A 155 -11.49 13.31 -22.96
C ALA A 155 -11.10 14.06 -21.66
N TYR A 156 -11.34 13.43 -20.49
CA TYR A 156 -11.06 14.04 -19.18
C TYR A 156 -10.29 13.07 -18.25
N PRO A 157 -9.01 12.72 -18.55
CA PRO A 157 -8.25 11.74 -17.76
C PRO A 157 -8.07 12.18 -16.30
N MET A 158 -8.03 13.49 -16.03
CA MET A 158 -7.97 14.04 -14.66
C MET A 158 -9.18 13.62 -13.81
N LEU A 159 -10.38 13.49 -14.41
CA LEU A 159 -11.57 13.02 -13.71
C LEU A 159 -11.43 11.54 -13.33
N SER A 160 -10.87 10.72 -14.22
CA SER A 160 -10.57 9.31 -13.93
C SER A 160 -9.62 9.17 -12.75
N PHE A 161 -8.53 9.92 -12.78
CA PHE A 161 -7.58 9.95 -11.67
C PHE A 161 -8.21 10.40 -10.35
N ALA A 162 -9.06 11.44 -10.38
CA ALA A 162 -9.73 11.94 -9.18
C ALA A 162 -10.66 10.89 -8.57
N VAL A 163 -11.45 10.19 -9.40
CA VAL A 163 -12.34 9.11 -8.93
C VAL A 163 -11.54 7.97 -8.31
N LEU A 164 -10.48 7.51 -8.98
CA LEU A 164 -9.62 6.45 -8.45
C LEU A 164 -8.94 6.88 -7.15
N ALA A 165 -8.48 8.13 -7.04
CA ALA A 165 -7.89 8.68 -5.83
C ALA A 165 -8.87 8.69 -4.65
N ILE A 166 -10.12 9.12 -4.88
CA ILE A 166 -11.16 9.12 -3.85
C ILE A 166 -11.44 7.70 -3.36
N VAL A 167 -11.62 6.75 -4.28
CA VAL A 167 -11.85 5.34 -3.92
C VAL A 167 -10.70 4.78 -3.09
N LEU A 168 -9.46 5.02 -3.51
CA LEU A 168 -8.26 4.59 -2.79
C LEU A 168 -8.20 5.22 -1.39
N GLN A 169 -8.43 6.52 -1.26
CA GLN A 169 -8.39 7.22 0.02
C GLN A 169 -9.46 6.73 1.00
N ILE A 170 -10.66 6.42 0.50
CA ILE A 170 -11.72 5.82 1.32
C ILE A 170 -11.28 4.44 1.85
N ILE A 171 -10.74 3.59 0.98
CA ILE A 171 -10.24 2.26 1.36
C ILE A 171 -9.10 2.37 2.37
N SER A 172 -8.11 3.24 2.10
CA SER A 172 -6.94 3.46 2.95
C SER A 172 -7.35 3.97 4.33
N MET A 173 -8.20 5.00 4.39
CA MET A 173 -8.65 5.58 5.66
C MET A 173 -9.54 4.61 6.45
N GLY A 174 -10.39 3.84 5.76
CA GLY A 174 -11.17 2.76 6.37
C GLY A 174 -10.28 1.71 7.04
N TYR A 175 -9.25 1.24 6.34
CA TYR A 175 -8.28 0.29 6.88
C TYR A 175 -7.50 0.87 8.06
N LEU A 176 -6.98 2.09 7.95
CA LEU A 176 -6.27 2.75 9.05
C LEU A 176 -7.18 2.94 10.27
N SER A 177 -8.47 3.27 10.07
CA SER A 177 -9.46 3.36 11.15
C SER A 177 -9.64 2.01 11.85
N ILE A 178 -9.78 0.92 11.09
CA ILE A 178 -9.83 -0.44 11.64
C ILE A 178 -8.57 -0.72 12.49
N LEU A 179 -7.38 -0.36 12.02
CA LEU A 179 -6.14 -0.54 12.77
C LEU A 179 -6.10 0.30 14.04
N ILE A 180 -6.58 1.53 14.01
CA ILE A 180 -6.63 2.44 15.17
C ILE A 180 -7.55 1.88 16.26
N PHE A 181 -8.74 1.39 15.90
CA PHE A 181 -9.70 0.84 16.87
C PHE A 181 -9.34 -0.57 17.33
N SER A 182 -8.80 -1.40 16.43
CA SER A 182 -8.45 -2.78 16.74
C SER A 182 -7.18 -2.90 17.59
N GLY A 183 -6.26 -1.94 17.46
CA GLY A 183 -5.04 -1.85 18.23
C GLY A 183 -4.31 -3.19 18.38
N VAL A 184 -3.85 -3.46 19.60
CA VAL A 184 -3.14 -4.70 19.96
C VAL A 184 -4.01 -5.97 19.83
N LYS A 185 -5.35 -5.85 19.93
CA LYS A 185 -6.26 -7.01 19.88
C LYS A 185 -6.25 -7.72 18.54
N LEU A 186 -6.20 -6.99 17.43
CA LEU A 186 -6.18 -7.59 16.10
C LEU A 186 -4.84 -8.28 15.81
N ALA A 187 -3.73 -7.66 16.21
CA ALA A 187 -2.41 -8.25 16.08
C ALA A 187 -2.29 -9.55 16.89
N SER A 188 -2.83 -9.58 18.11
CA SER A 188 -2.84 -10.80 18.94
C SER A 188 -3.72 -11.90 18.36
N TYR A 189 -4.88 -11.54 17.79
CA TYR A 189 -5.79 -12.49 17.15
C TYR A 189 -5.14 -13.18 15.92
N PHE A 190 -4.49 -12.41 15.06
CA PHE A 190 -3.76 -12.96 13.91
C PHE A 190 -2.54 -13.79 14.32
N ASN A 191 -1.86 -13.43 15.40
CA ASN A 191 -0.77 -14.23 15.95
C ASN A 191 -1.26 -15.58 16.51
N GLN A 192 -2.43 -15.61 17.14
CA GLN A 192 -3.02 -16.85 17.65
C GLN A 192 -3.56 -17.75 16.52
N ARG A 193 -4.05 -17.17 15.42
CA ARG A 193 -4.60 -17.89 14.27
C ARG A 193 -3.66 -17.80 13.05
N TYR A 194 -2.42 -18.17 13.25
CA TYR A 194 -1.36 -18.07 12.23
C TYR A 194 -1.69 -18.75 10.89
N LYS A 195 -2.47 -19.86 10.90
CA LYS A 195 -2.91 -20.53 9.66
C LYS A 195 -3.85 -19.67 8.83
N ILE A 196 -4.79 -18.97 9.46
CA ILE A 196 -5.71 -18.05 8.76
C ILE A 196 -4.91 -16.88 8.19
N ALA A 197 -3.99 -16.32 8.98
CA ALA A 197 -3.10 -15.28 8.51
C ALA A 197 -2.26 -15.73 7.30
N ALA A 198 -1.72 -16.94 7.34
CA ALA A 198 -0.94 -17.52 6.23
C ALA A 198 -1.79 -17.67 4.95
N ILE A 199 -3.04 -18.18 5.06
CA ILE A 199 -3.95 -18.31 3.91
C ILE A 199 -4.25 -16.92 3.31
N CYS A 200 -4.59 -15.93 4.13
CA CYS A 200 -4.85 -14.57 3.65
C CYS A 200 -3.64 -13.98 2.92
N VAL A 201 -2.44 -14.11 3.50
CA VAL A 201 -1.20 -13.61 2.89
C VAL A 201 -0.88 -14.36 1.59
N ALA A 202 -1.09 -15.67 1.53
CA ALA A 202 -0.89 -16.48 0.33
C ALA A 202 -1.84 -16.07 -0.79
N SER A 203 -3.13 -15.88 -0.50
CA SER A 203 -4.14 -15.44 -1.48
C SER A 203 -3.77 -14.10 -2.10
N ILE A 204 -3.30 -13.14 -1.29
CA ILE A 204 -2.83 -11.84 -1.77
C ILE A 204 -1.58 -12.01 -2.65
N GLY A 205 -0.64 -12.88 -2.25
CA GLY A 205 0.56 -13.18 -3.03
C GLY A 205 0.24 -13.74 -4.42
N ILE A 206 -0.70 -14.68 -4.51
CA ILE A 206 -1.16 -15.27 -5.78
C ILE A 206 -1.79 -14.18 -6.67
N LEU A 207 -2.65 -13.34 -6.11
CA LEU A 207 -3.28 -12.25 -6.85
C LEU A 207 -2.24 -11.26 -7.40
N PHE A 208 -1.22 -10.92 -6.64
CA PHE A 208 -0.15 -10.03 -7.10
C PHE A 208 0.69 -10.65 -8.22
N CYS A 209 1.01 -11.93 -8.12
CA CYS A 209 1.67 -12.64 -9.22
C CYS A 209 0.78 -12.64 -10.48
N GLY A 210 -0.52 -12.87 -10.33
CA GLY A 210 -1.50 -12.83 -11.42
C GLY A 210 -1.60 -11.44 -12.07
N PHE A 211 -1.65 -10.37 -11.26
CA PHE A 211 -1.64 -9.00 -11.78
C PHE A 211 -0.32 -8.64 -12.46
N GLY A 212 0.82 -9.01 -11.88
CA GLY A 212 2.12 -8.79 -12.49
C GLY A 212 2.23 -9.49 -13.85
N PHE A 213 1.75 -10.74 -13.95
CA PHE A 213 1.71 -11.48 -15.19
C PHE A 213 0.78 -10.83 -16.24
N ARG A 214 -0.45 -10.46 -15.84
CA ARG A 214 -1.42 -9.77 -16.73
C ARG A 214 -0.87 -8.45 -17.23
N LEU A 215 -0.16 -7.71 -16.37
CA LEU A 215 0.47 -6.44 -16.75
C LEU A 215 1.61 -6.65 -17.75
N ALA A 216 2.47 -7.63 -17.52
CA ALA A 216 3.53 -8.00 -18.45
C ALA A 216 2.98 -8.44 -19.81
N SER A 217 1.91 -9.25 -19.84
CA SER A 217 1.28 -9.72 -21.08
C SER A 217 0.50 -8.63 -21.84
N SER A 218 0.05 -7.55 -21.17
CA SER A 218 -0.60 -6.42 -21.83
C SER A 218 0.38 -5.41 -22.45
N THR A 219 1.68 -5.64 -22.25
CA THR A 219 2.74 -4.75 -22.72
C THR A 219 3.48 -5.34 -23.93
N LEU A 220 3.27 -6.64 -24.18
CA LEU A 220 3.72 -7.37 -25.36
C LEU A 220 2.63 -7.40 -26.43
#